data_5421ddbed85e6f7b1b92a51f755d7db7
#
_entry.id   5421ddbed85e6f7b1b92a51f755d7db7
#
_cell.length_a   1.000
_cell.length_b   1.000
_cell.length_c   1.000
_cell.angle_alpha   90.00
_cell.angle_beta   90.00
_cell.angle_gamma   90.00
#
_symmetry.space_group_name_H-M   'P 1'
#
loop_
_entity.id
_entity.type
_entity.pdbx_description
1 polymer ?
#
loop_
_entity_poly.entity_id
_entity_poly.type
_entity_poly.pdbx_seq_one_letter_code
_entity_poly.pdbx_strand_id
1 'polypeptide(L)'
;DLPPMIRVHGDVRRINVEALDQIMEAIEKAGYTAGKQVYIALDVASTEFYDEKKKVYKIDGKELDSAGMVDFLANWAGKYPICSIEDGCAEDDWDGWKMLTKKLGDKVQLVGDDLFVTNTERLQRGIDEGIANSILIKVNQIGTLTETISAIQLAHRNGYTSISSHRSGETEDSTIADLAVAMGTGQIKTGSGSRSDRMAKYNQLLRIEEELDSAALYGGPLFKKGR
;
A
#
# COMPACT_ATOMS: atom_id res chain seq x y z
N ASP A 1 -9.96 -18.60 -10.35
CA ASP A 1 -9.71 -18.50 -8.92
C ASP A 1 -8.32 -17.90 -8.71
N LEU A 2 -8.27 -16.61 -8.40
CA LEU A 2 -7.03 -15.97 -7.99
C LEU A 2 -6.90 -16.14 -6.47
N PRO A 3 -5.75 -16.63 -5.98
CA PRO A 3 -5.55 -16.80 -4.55
C PRO A 3 -5.55 -15.44 -3.84
N PRO A 4 -5.96 -15.40 -2.56
CA PRO A 4 -5.93 -14.19 -1.77
C PRO A 4 -4.49 -13.66 -1.69
N MET A 5 -4.32 -12.38 -2.01
CA MET A 5 -3.04 -11.72 -1.82
C MET A 5 -2.87 -11.39 -0.34
N ILE A 6 -2.01 -12.13 0.35
CA ILE A 6 -1.64 -11.83 1.72
C ILE A 6 -0.52 -10.78 1.68
N ARG A 7 -0.78 -9.63 2.28
CA ARG A 7 0.20 -8.58 2.45
C ARG A 7 0.78 -8.65 3.85
N VAL A 8 2.09 -8.75 3.94
CA VAL A 8 2.80 -8.64 5.22
C VAL A 8 3.30 -7.21 5.33
N HIS A 9 2.77 -6.47 6.29
CA HIS A 9 3.23 -5.13 6.62
C HIS A 9 4.28 -5.21 7.71
N GLY A 10 5.41 -4.56 7.49
CA GLY A 10 6.44 -4.38 8.48
C GLY A 10 7.03 -2.97 8.41
N ASP A 11 7.39 -2.42 9.57
CA ASP A 11 8.13 -1.18 9.67
C ASP A 11 9.57 -1.40 9.16
N VAL A 12 9.91 -0.79 8.03
CA VAL A 12 11.21 -0.98 7.36
C VAL A 12 12.39 -0.54 8.23
N ARG A 13 12.18 0.32 9.23
CA ARG A 13 13.22 0.60 10.23
C ARG A 13 13.74 -0.66 10.95
N ARG A 14 12.98 -1.75 10.87
CA ARG A 14 13.29 -3.06 11.48
C ARG A 14 13.23 -4.22 10.48
N ILE A 15 12.81 -3.98 9.24
CA ILE A 15 12.86 -5.02 8.20
C ILE A 15 14.24 -4.96 7.56
N ASN A 16 15.11 -5.81 8.08
CA ASN A 16 16.34 -6.16 7.38
C ASN A 16 16.08 -7.33 6.41
N VAL A 17 17.06 -7.67 5.63
CA VAL A 17 17.03 -8.83 4.72
C VAL A 17 16.61 -10.11 5.44
N GLU A 18 17.00 -10.28 6.70
CA GLU A 18 16.66 -11.43 7.53
C GLU A 18 15.14 -11.57 7.75
N ALA A 19 14.42 -10.45 7.99
CA ALA A 19 12.97 -10.49 8.15
C ALA A 19 12.25 -10.89 6.85
N LEU A 20 12.71 -10.39 5.69
CA LEU A 20 12.17 -10.81 4.39
C LEU A 20 12.46 -12.29 4.10
N ASP A 21 13.65 -12.76 4.40
CA ASP A 21 14.01 -14.18 4.23
C ASP A 21 13.16 -15.08 5.15
N GLN A 22 12.88 -14.67 6.40
CA GLN A 22 11.96 -15.39 7.30
C GLN A 22 10.52 -15.42 6.79
N ILE A 23 10.04 -14.33 6.21
CA ILE A 23 8.70 -14.28 5.58
C ILE A 23 8.64 -15.24 4.39
N MET A 24 9.67 -15.27 3.55
CA MET A 24 9.75 -16.21 2.43
C MET A 24 9.71 -17.66 2.89
N GLU A 25 10.48 -17.98 3.91
CA GLU A 25 10.48 -19.32 4.53
C GLU A 25 9.12 -19.69 5.13
N ALA A 26 8.45 -18.73 5.80
CA ALA A 26 7.12 -18.95 6.37
C ALA A 26 6.06 -19.21 5.28
N ILE A 27 6.11 -18.51 4.15
CA ILE A 27 5.22 -18.73 3.00
C ILE A 27 5.40 -20.16 2.47
N GLU A 28 6.63 -20.58 2.28
CA GLU A 28 6.95 -21.94 1.81
C GLU A 28 6.51 -23.01 2.80
N LYS A 29 6.81 -22.86 4.09
CA LYS A 29 6.37 -23.77 5.15
C LYS A 29 4.86 -23.88 5.28
N ALA A 30 4.13 -22.81 4.96
CA ALA A 30 2.67 -22.80 4.92
C ALA A 30 2.09 -23.49 3.66
N GLY A 31 2.93 -23.99 2.76
CA GLY A 31 2.53 -24.69 1.54
C GLY A 31 2.13 -23.78 0.38
N TYR A 32 2.46 -22.48 0.45
CA TYR A 32 2.17 -21.52 -0.61
C TYR A 32 3.40 -21.21 -1.46
N THR A 33 3.15 -20.73 -2.67
CA THR A 33 4.20 -20.29 -3.60
C THR A 33 4.30 -18.77 -3.58
N ALA A 34 5.43 -18.23 -3.08
CA ALA A 34 5.71 -16.81 -3.12
C ALA A 34 5.81 -16.29 -4.56
N GLY A 35 5.25 -15.11 -4.81
CA GLY A 35 5.20 -14.51 -6.15
C GLY A 35 4.16 -15.12 -7.10
N LYS A 36 3.36 -16.08 -6.60
CA LYS A 36 2.20 -16.64 -7.33
C LYS A 36 0.92 -16.57 -6.50
N GLN A 37 0.96 -17.07 -5.27
CA GLN A 37 -0.18 -17.12 -4.36
C GLN A 37 -0.06 -16.08 -3.24
N VAL A 38 1.16 -15.81 -2.78
CA VAL A 38 1.45 -14.82 -1.73
C VAL A 38 2.50 -13.87 -2.25
N TYR A 39 2.27 -12.59 -2.04
CA TYR A 39 3.18 -11.50 -2.39
C TYR A 39 3.51 -10.68 -1.15
N ILE A 40 4.63 -9.96 -1.20
CA ILE A 40 5.04 -9.04 -0.15
C ILE A 40 4.62 -7.62 -0.52
N ALA A 41 4.05 -6.90 0.43
CA ALA A 41 3.84 -5.47 0.36
C ALA A 41 4.60 -4.79 1.50
N LEU A 42 5.35 -3.75 1.17
CA LEU A 42 6.13 -2.98 2.12
C LEU A 42 5.39 -1.68 2.46
N ASP A 43 5.43 -1.31 3.74
CA ASP A 43 5.19 0.05 4.20
C ASP A 43 6.53 0.57 4.73
N VAL A 44 7.15 1.47 3.99
CA VAL A 44 8.51 1.92 4.26
C VAL A 44 8.52 3.07 5.26
N ALA A 45 7.45 3.87 5.28
CA ALA A 45 7.31 5.04 6.14
C ALA A 45 8.56 5.95 6.11
N SER A 46 9.06 6.23 4.91
CA SER A 46 10.40 6.81 4.69
C SER A 46 10.60 8.19 5.31
N THR A 47 9.52 8.95 5.53
CA THR A 47 9.57 10.25 6.20
C THR A 47 10.18 10.14 7.61
N GLU A 48 9.97 9.02 8.32
CA GLU A 48 10.44 8.87 9.69
C GLU A 48 11.96 8.76 9.86
N PHE A 49 12.68 8.42 8.79
CA PHE A 49 14.13 8.33 8.80
C PHE A 49 14.80 9.24 7.75
N TYR A 50 14.04 10.19 7.19
CA TYR A 50 14.53 11.20 6.28
C TYR A 50 15.05 12.43 7.04
N ASP A 51 16.26 12.84 6.75
CA ASP A 51 16.85 14.08 7.25
C ASP A 51 16.61 15.21 6.24
N GLU A 52 15.60 16.04 6.48
CA GLU A 52 15.23 17.13 5.56
C GLU A 52 16.35 18.14 5.30
N LYS A 53 17.20 18.39 6.31
CA LYS A 53 18.29 19.37 6.18
C LYS A 53 19.41 18.86 5.30
N LYS A 54 19.73 17.57 5.45
CA LYS A 54 20.78 16.91 4.65
C LYS A 54 20.24 16.32 3.36
N LYS A 55 18.92 16.16 3.23
CA LYS A 55 18.22 15.46 2.14
C LYS A 55 18.73 14.02 1.96
N VAL A 56 18.84 13.29 3.07
CA VAL A 56 19.28 11.88 3.07
C VAL A 56 18.39 11.02 3.94
N TYR A 57 18.28 9.75 3.55
CA TYR A 57 17.64 8.69 4.30
C TYR A 57 18.67 7.96 5.15
N LYS A 58 18.38 7.78 6.45
CA LYS A 58 19.26 7.07 7.39
C LYS A 58 18.74 5.66 7.59
N ILE A 59 19.30 4.70 6.87
CA ILE A 59 18.87 3.30 6.91
C ILE A 59 20.07 2.37 7.02
N ASP A 60 19.99 1.35 7.88
CA ASP A 60 21.05 0.35 8.11
C ASP A 60 22.45 0.96 8.35
N GLY A 61 22.49 2.07 9.09
CA GLY A 61 23.74 2.78 9.40
C GLY A 61 24.35 3.52 8.22
N LYS A 62 23.64 3.64 7.10
CA LYS A 62 24.04 4.38 5.91
C LYS A 62 23.22 5.65 5.74
N GLU A 63 23.81 6.66 5.11
CA GLU A 63 23.10 7.83 4.59
C GLU A 63 22.96 7.67 3.07
N LEU A 64 21.72 7.63 2.58
CA LEU A 64 21.39 7.50 1.16
C LEU A 64 20.70 8.79 0.70
N ASP A 65 21.07 9.32 -0.43
CA ASP A 65 20.28 10.33 -1.13
C ASP A 65 19.03 9.68 -1.78
N SER A 66 18.17 10.48 -2.40
CA SER A 66 16.95 9.99 -3.05
C SER A 66 17.21 8.91 -4.09
N ALA A 67 18.29 9.05 -4.89
CA ALA A 67 18.65 8.05 -5.89
C ALA A 67 19.12 6.73 -5.22
N GLY A 68 19.94 6.84 -4.17
CA GLY A 68 20.37 5.69 -3.38
C GLY A 68 19.21 4.94 -2.71
N MET A 69 18.20 5.68 -2.21
CA MET A 69 16.98 5.07 -1.64
C MET A 69 16.16 4.35 -2.71
N VAL A 70 15.99 4.94 -3.88
CA VAL A 70 15.30 4.31 -5.01
C VAL A 70 16.02 3.03 -5.45
N ASP A 71 17.35 3.05 -5.55
CA ASP A 71 18.13 1.86 -5.91
C ASP A 71 18.05 0.78 -4.83
N PHE A 72 18.04 1.15 -3.56
CA PHE A 72 17.83 0.24 -2.44
C PHE A 72 16.50 -0.51 -2.56
N LEU A 73 15.39 0.20 -2.77
CA LEU A 73 14.07 -0.40 -2.94
C LEU A 73 13.97 -1.22 -4.24
N ALA A 74 14.59 -0.77 -5.32
CA ALA A 74 14.62 -1.50 -6.57
C ALA A 74 15.37 -2.82 -6.47
N ASN A 75 16.46 -2.88 -5.70
CA ASN A 75 17.18 -4.12 -5.42
C ASN A 75 16.30 -5.11 -4.64
N TRP A 76 15.54 -4.65 -3.66
CA TRP A 76 14.61 -5.50 -2.92
C TRP A 76 13.48 -6.01 -3.81
N ALA A 77 12.87 -5.15 -4.62
CA ALA A 77 11.83 -5.54 -5.57
C ALA A 77 12.33 -6.52 -6.64
N GLY A 78 13.64 -6.51 -6.93
CA GLY A 78 14.28 -7.49 -7.82
C GLY A 78 14.57 -8.84 -7.16
N LYS A 79 14.78 -8.86 -5.84
CA LYS A 79 15.15 -10.06 -5.07
C LYS A 79 13.91 -10.80 -4.52
N TYR A 80 12.90 -10.06 -4.09
CA TYR A 80 11.71 -10.59 -3.42
C TYR A 80 10.44 -10.36 -4.25
N PRO A 81 9.38 -11.14 -4.07
CA PRO A 81 8.11 -10.95 -4.77
C PRO A 81 7.31 -9.77 -4.22
N ILE A 82 7.92 -8.58 -4.22
CA ILE A 82 7.30 -7.35 -3.76
C ILE A 82 6.37 -6.83 -4.85
N CYS A 83 5.09 -6.70 -4.52
CA CYS A 83 4.06 -6.20 -5.42
C CYS A 83 3.62 -4.77 -5.10
N SER A 84 3.90 -4.27 -3.90
CA SER A 84 3.48 -2.95 -3.43
C SER A 84 4.50 -2.34 -2.48
N ILE A 85 4.76 -1.05 -2.64
CA ILE A 85 5.61 -0.24 -1.76
C ILE A 85 4.83 1.02 -1.39
N GLU A 86 4.53 1.15 -0.10
CA GLU A 86 3.89 2.32 0.49
C GLU A 86 4.98 3.23 1.06
N ASP A 87 4.85 4.52 0.81
CA ASP A 87 5.75 5.59 1.25
C ASP A 87 7.25 5.28 1.07
N GLY A 88 7.59 4.86 -0.15
CA GLY A 88 8.96 4.48 -0.52
C GLY A 88 9.95 5.64 -0.52
N CYS A 89 9.46 6.89 -0.56
CA CYS A 89 10.21 8.11 -0.36
C CYS A 89 9.48 9.00 0.65
N ALA A 90 10.18 9.98 1.23
CA ALA A 90 9.59 10.94 2.17
C ALA A 90 8.47 11.77 1.51
N GLU A 91 7.53 12.26 2.31
CA GLU A 91 6.30 12.93 1.87
C GLU A 91 6.52 14.21 1.04
N ASP A 92 7.68 14.86 1.20
CA ASP A 92 8.06 16.04 0.46
C ASP A 92 9.26 15.82 -0.50
N ASP A 93 9.78 14.59 -0.60
CA ASP A 93 10.80 14.23 -1.59
C ASP A 93 10.17 13.87 -2.95
N TRP A 94 9.52 14.85 -3.57
CA TRP A 94 8.83 14.67 -4.87
C TRP A 94 9.75 14.22 -5.99
N ASP A 95 11.02 14.65 -5.98
CA ASP A 95 12.03 14.20 -6.95
C ASP A 95 12.38 12.72 -6.75
N GLY A 96 12.53 12.28 -5.50
CA GLY A 96 12.71 10.87 -5.15
C GLY A 96 11.53 10.02 -5.60
N TRP A 97 10.30 10.46 -5.33
CA TRP A 97 9.09 9.81 -5.78
C TRP A 97 8.98 9.69 -7.31
N LYS A 98 9.39 10.73 -8.03
CA LYS A 98 9.43 10.72 -9.50
C LYS A 98 10.45 9.68 -10.02
N MET A 99 11.63 9.62 -9.41
CA MET A 99 12.64 8.61 -9.74
C MET A 99 12.14 7.19 -9.42
N LEU A 100 11.50 7.00 -8.26
CA LEU A 100 10.93 5.72 -7.83
C LEU A 100 9.85 5.26 -8.81
N THR A 101 8.94 6.16 -9.19
CA THR A 101 7.87 5.86 -10.14
C THR A 101 8.42 5.47 -11.50
N LYS A 102 9.40 6.20 -12.00
CA LYS A 102 10.07 5.86 -13.26
C LYS A 102 10.76 4.49 -13.22
N LYS A 103 11.32 4.13 -12.06
CA LYS A 103 12.09 2.88 -11.89
C LYS A 103 11.22 1.65 -11.72
N LEU A 104 10.12 1.78 -10.95
CA LEU A 104 9.32 0.65 -10.49
C LEU A 104 7.83 0.72 -10.85
N GLY A 105 7.29 1.87 -11.25
CA GLY A 105 5.87 2.09 -11.41
C GLY A 105 5.15 1.15 -12.38
N ASP A 106 5.84 0.60 -13.37
CA ASP A 106 5.29 -0.39 -14.31
C ASP A 106 5.18 -1.81 -13.72
N LYS A 107 5.84 -2.07 -12.59
CA LYS A 107 5.98 -3.43 -12.01
C LYS A 107 5.43 -3.54 -10.60
N VAL A 108 5.41 -2.44 -9.86
CA VAL A 108 5.10 -2.38 -8.43
C VAL A 108 4.06 -1.30 -8.19
N GLN A 109 3.10 -1.59 -7.31
CA GLN A 109 2.20 -0.56 -6.79
C GLN A 109 2.97 0.37 -5.88
N LEU A 110 2.97 1.64 -6.22
CA LEU A 110 3.59 2.70 -5.44
C LEU A 110 2.49 3.51 -4.78
N VAL A 111 2.37 3.33 -3.46
CA VAL A 111 1.25 3.86 -2.68
C VAL A 111 1.71 5.10 -1.92
N GLY A 112 1.03 6.21 -2.14
CA GLY A 112 1.21 7.40 -1.31
C GLY A 112 0.23 7.37 -0.12
N ASP A 113 0.76 7.24 1.09
CA ASP A 113 0.07 7.50 2.36
C ASP A 113 0.35 8.94 2.81
N ASP A 114 1.51 9.18 3.42
CA ASP A 114 1.92 10.52 3.86
C ASP A 114 2.13 11.47 2.68
N LEU A 115 2.51 10.95 1.51
CA LEU A 115 2.61 11.74 0.28
C LEU A 115 1.29 12.43 -0.08
N PHE A 116 0.17 11.73 0.00
CA PHE A 116 -1.14 12.21 -0.46
C PHE A 116 -2.11 12.58 0.66
N VAL A 117 -1.96 12.02 1.85
CA VAL A 117 -2.79 12.25 3.05
C VAL A 117 -4.30 12.25 2.77
N THR A 118 -4.76 11.39 1.85
CA THR A 118 -6.16 11.33 1.36
C THR A 118 -6.66 12.68 0.80
N ASN A 119 -5.76 13.58 0.41
CA ASN A 119 -6.06 14.94 -0.04
C ASN A 119 -6.05 15.03 -1.56
N THR A 120 -7.13 15.58 -2.14
CA THR A 120 -7.31 15.69 -3.59
C THR A 120 -6.31 16.62 -4.27
N GLU A 121 -5.85 17.68 -3.61
CA GLU A 121 -4.87 18.62 -4.18
C GLU A 121 -3.49 17.97 -4.29
N ARG A 122 -3.04 17.28 -3.21
CA ARG A 122 -1.77 16.54 -3.25
C ARG A 122 -1.81 15.38 -4.25
N LEU A 123 -2.96 14.67 -4.31
CA LEU A 123 -3.16 13.61 -5.30
C LEU A 123 -3.13 14.17 -6.73
N GLN A 124 -3.81 15.29 -6.99
CA GLN A 124 -3.81 15.92 -8.30
C GLN A 124 -2.39 16.30 -8.74
N ARG A 125 -1.59 16.87 -7.83
CA ARG A 125 -0.16 17.12 -8.10
C ARG A 125 0.58 15.86 -8.49
N GLY A 126 0.39 14.75 -7.75
CA GLY A 126 1.00 13.45 -8.09
C GLY A 126 0.61 12.96 -9.49
N ILE A 127 -0.67 13.11 -9.84
CA ILE A 127 -1.20 12.76 -11.16
C ILE A 127 -0.54 13.60 -12.25
N ASP A 128 -0.50 14.92 -12.07
CA ASP A 128 0.03 15.86 -13.05
C ASP A 128 1.55 15.67 -13.28
N GLU A 129 2.27 15.29 -12.24
CA GLU A 129 3.71 15.03 -12.29
C GLU A 129 4.07 13.57 -12.63
N GLY A 130 3.08 12.66 -12.73
CA GLY A 130 3.29 11.23 -12.99
C GLY A 130 4.00 10.52 -11.85
N ILE A 131 3.61 10.79 -10.62
CA ILE A 131 4.22 10.32 -9.38
C ILE A 131 3.30 9.32 -8.66
N ALA A 132 3.83 8.17 -8.23
CA ALA A 132 3.09 7.04 -7.67
C ALA A 132 2.09 6.43 -8.69
N ASN A 133 1.27 5.48 -8.27
CA ASN A 133 0.19 4.89 -9.05
C ASN A 133 -0.96 4.38 -8.16
N SER A 134 -0.90 4.68 -6.87
CA SER A 134 -1.90 4.28 -5.87
C SER A 134 -1.94 5.27 -4.72
N ILE A 135 -3.09 5.36 -4.06
CA ILE A 135 -3.28 6.16 -2.84
C ILE A 135 -3.79 5.30 -1.69
N LEU A 136 -3.26 5.54 -0.48
CA LEU A 136 -3.86 5.01 0.74
C LEU A 136 -4.99 5.93 1.18
N ILE A 137 -6.14 5.36 1.52
CA ILE A 137 -7.35 6.08 1.91
C ILE A 137 -7.59 5.90 3.40
N LYS A 138 -7.51 6.99 4.13
CA LYS A 138 -7.80 7.08 5.57
C LYS A 138 -8.91 8.10 5.80
N VAL A 139 -10.13 7.65 6.05
CA VAL A 139 -11.33 8.50 6.15
C VAL A 139 -11.14 9.63 7.16
N ASN A 140 -10.55 9.34 8.32
CA ASN A 140 -10.35 10.34 9.36
C ASN A 140 -9.14 11.27 9.12
N GLN A 141 -8.33 11.03 8.10
CA GLN A 141 -7.19 11.90 7.76
C GLN A 141 -7.66 13.14 7.00
N ILE A 142 -8.59 12.99 6.08
CA ILE A 142 -9.25 14.10 5.40
C ILE A 142 -10.46 14.62 6.18
N GLY A 143 -11.19 13.74 6.88
CA GLY A 143 -12.17 14.10 7.89
C GLY A 143 -13.63 13.93 7.51
N THR A 144 -14.00 13.86 6.23
CA THR A 144 -15.36 13.61 5.77
C THR A 144 -15.44 12.48 4.75
N LEU A 145 -16.57 11.77 4.73
CA LEU A 145 -16.81 10.72 3.74
C LEU A 145 -16.88 11.29 2.31
N THR A 146 -17.43 12.48 2.15
CA THR A 146 -17.53 13.16 0.85
C THR A 146 -16.16 13.43 0.25
N GLU A 147 -15.23 13.98 1.02
CA GLU A 147 -13.84 14.24 0.58
C GLU A 147 -13.09 12.93 0.32
N THR A 148 -13.31 11.91 1.17
CA THR A 148 -12.77 10.57 0.98
C THR A 148 -13.19 9.97 -0.36
N ILE A 149 -14.50 10.00 -0.66
CA ILE A 149 -15.06 9.51 -1.94
C ILE A 149 -14.49 10.30 -3.11
N SER A 150 -14.35 11.62 -2.96
CA SER A 150 -13.76 12.47 -3.99
C SER A 150 -12.31 12.09 -4.30
N ALA A 151 -11.50 11.78 -3.28
CA ALA A 151 -10.13 11.32 -3.45
C ALA A 151 -10.06 9.96 -4.17
N ILE A 152 -10.91 8.99 -3.79
CA ILE A 152 -11.01 7.68 -4.44
C ILE A 152 -11.39 7.84 -5.92
N GLN A 153 -12.43 8.64 -6.20
CA GLN A 153 -12.90 8.87 -7.57
C GLN A 153 -11.84 9.58 -8.43
N LEU A 154 -11.12 10.55 -7.86
CA LEU A 154 -10.03 11.24 -8.55
C LEU A 154 -8.92 10.25 -8.91
N ALA A 155 -8.52 9.39 -7.98
CA ALA A 155 -7.54 8.32 -8.22
C ALA A 155 -7.98 7.41 -9.37
N HIS A 156 -9.17 6.82 -9.27
CA HIS A 156 -9.68 5.86 -10.26
C HIS A 156 -9.83 6.45 -11.66
N ARG A 157 -10.33 7.70 -11.78
CA ARG A 157 -10.47 8.39 -13.09
C ARG A 157 -9.13 8.62 -13.79
N ASN A 158 -8.04 8.66 -13.02
CA ASN A 158 -6.68 8.86 -13.54
C ASN A 158 -5.83 7.59 -13.57
N GLY A 159 -6.46 6.41 -13.42
CA GLY A 159 -5.77 5.12 -13.52
C GLY A 159 -4.96 4.72 -12.29
N TYR A 160 -5.09 5.47 -11.18
CA TYR A 160 -4.52 5.10 -9.89
C TYR A 160 -5.42 4.08 -9.20
N THR A 161 -4.81 3.16 -8.47
CA THR A 161 -5.53 2.30 -7.54
C THR A 161 -5.70 2.99 -6.18
N SER A 162 -6.58 2.46 -5.33
CA SER A 162 -6.76 2.94 -3.97
C SER A 162 -6.81 1.77 -2.99
N ILE A 163 -6.39 2.00 -1.76
CA ILE A 163 -6.42 1.02 -0.68
C ILE A 163 -7.18 1.63 0.48
N SER A 164 -8.32 1.06 0.88
CA SER A 164 -9.01 1.46 2.09
C SER A 164 -8.22 1.02 3.32
N SER A 165 -7.94 1.90 4.25
CA SER A 165 -7.01 1.64 5.35
C SER A 165 -7.60 1.95 6.71
N HIS A 166 -7.26 1.10 7.67
CA HIS A 166 -7.39 1.36 9.09
C HIS A 166 -6.35 2.37 9.60
N ARG A 167 -6.36 2.63 10.91
CA ARG A 167 -5.32 3.36 11.64
C ARG A 167 -4.66 2.44 12.67
N SER A 168 -3.54 2.88 13.24
CA SER A 168 -2.87 2.17 14.35
C SER A 168 -3.77 2.08 15.59
N GLY A 169 -4.48 3.15 15.92
CA GLY A 169 -5.58 3.15 16.89
C GLY A 169 -6.91 2.88 16.18
N GLU A 170 -7.61 1.82 16.56
CA GLU A 170 -8.84 1.37 15.91
C GLU A 170 -9.93 1.00 16.93
N THR A 171 -11.15 0.92 16.43
CA THR A 171 -12.32 0.38 17.11
C THR A 171 -12.90 -0.78 16.31
N GLU A 172 -13.99 -1.39 16.80
CA GLU A 172 -14.73 -2.43 16.06
C GLU A 172 -15.67 -1.86 14.97
N ASP A 173 -15.65 -0.54 14.71
CA ASP A 173 -16.36 0.04 13.57
C ASP A 173 -15.87 -0.59 12.27
N SER A 174 -16.80 -0.98 11.41
CA SER A 174 -16.52 -1.71 10.18
C SER A 174 -16.72 -0.90 8.89
N THR A 175 -17.05 0.38 9.01
CA THR A 175 -17.42 1.26 7.88
C THR A 175 -16.40 1.25 6.74
N ILE A 176 -15.10 1.09 7.03
CA ILE A 176 -14.08 1.03 5.97
C ILE A 176 -14.19 -0.23 5.09
N ALA A 177 -14.80 -1.31 5.59
CA ALA A 177 -15.07 -2.50 4.79
C ALA A 177 -16.21 -2.23 3.79
N ASP A 178 -17.30 -1.60 4.27
CA ASP A 178 -18.40 -1.17 3.40
C ASP A 178 -17.92 -0.19 2.34
N LEU A 179 -17.11 0.79 2.73
CA LEU A 179 -16.50 1.77 1.81
C LEU A 179 -15.63 1.09 0.75
N ALA A 180 -14.80 0.12 1.15
CA ALA A 180 -13.92 -0.60 0.24
C ALA A 180 -14.70 -1.31 -0.87
N VAL A 181 -15.81 -1.98 -0.52
CA VAL A 181 -16.67 -2.67 -1.49
C VAL A 181 -17.47 -1.67 -2.30
N ALA A 182 -18.14 -0.71 -1.66
CA ALA A 182 -18.99 0.28 -2.32
C ALA A 182 -18.24 1.13 -3.36
N MET A 183 -16.98 1.45 -3.08
CA MET A 183 -16.14 2.25 -3.98
C MET A 183 -15.29 1.39 -4.94
N GLY A 184 -15.36 0.06 -4.82
CA GLY A 184 -14.59 -0.84 -5.66
C GLY A 184 -13.08 -0.64 -5.53
N THR A 185 -12.57 -0.33 -4.32
CA THR A 185 -11.13 -0.14 -4.12
C THR A 185 -10.34 -1.42 -4.39
N GLY A 186 -10.99 -2.58 -4.24
CA GLY A 186 -10.40 -3.91 -4.46
C GLY A 186 -9.33 -4.29 -3.43
N GLN A 187 -9.03 -3.40 -2.49
CA GLN A 187 -7.97 -3.55 -1.51
C GLN A 187 -8.36 -2.94 -0.17
N ILE A 188 -8.00 -3.63 0.91
CA ILE A 188 -8.14 -3.13 2.26
C ILE A 188 -6.89 -3.45 3.09
N LYS A 189 -6.38 -2.47 3.84
CA LYS A 189 -5.30 -2.59 4.81
C LYS A 189 -5.93 -2.50 6.20
N THR A 190 -6.16 -3.63 6.89
CA THR A 190 -6.94 -3.64 8.13
C THR A 190 -6.38 -4.53 9.25
N GLY A 191 -5.09 -4.85 9.20
CA GLY A 191 -4.40 -5.63 10.23
C GLY A 191 -4.47 -7.13 9.99
N SER A 192 -3.93 -7.90 10.93
CA SER A 192 -3.90 -9.36 10.88
C SER A 192 -5.20 -9.97 11.42
N GLY A 193 -5.34 -11.29 11.28
CA GLY A 193 -6.47 -12.08 11.82
C GLY A 193 -6.48 -12.21 13.34
N SER A 194 -6.07 -11.19 14.06
CA SER A 194 -6.05 -11.11 15.53
C SER A 194 -6.55 -9.73 15.97
N ARG A 195 -7.09 -9.63 17.17
CA ARG A 195 -7.77 -8.44 17.74
C ARG A 195 -9.14 -8.18 17.10
N SER A 196 -10.15 -7.96 17.95
CA SER A 196 -11.55 -7.78 17.51
C SER A 196 -11.76 -6.54 16.66
N ASP A 197 -11.02 -5.46 16.92
CA ASP A 197 -11.03 -4.23 16.13
C ASP A 197 -10.58 -4.43 14.66
N ARG A 198 -9.76 -5.45 14.39
CA ARG A 198 -9.36 -5.84 13.03
C ARG A 198 -10.33 -6.85 12.43
N MET A 199 -10.68 -7.87 13.23
CA MET A 199 -11.61 -8.92 12.79
C MET A 199 -13.00 -8.40 12.44
N ALA A 200 -13.46 -7.30 13.06
CA ALA A 200 -14.72 -6.66 12.72
C ALA A 200 -14.82 -6.31 11.22
N LYS A 201 -13.73 -5.82 10.60
CA LYS A 201 -13.71 -5.50 9.17
C LYS A 201 -13.75 -6.74 8.30
N TYR A 202 -12.99 -7.78 8.65
CA TYR A 202 -13.04 -9.06 7.93
C TYR A 202 -14.42 -9.71 8.02
N ASN A 203 -15.03 -9.71 9.20
CA ASN A 203 -16.38 -10.23 9.39
C ASN A 203 -17.42 -9.42 8.59
N GLN A 204 -17.23 -8.12 8.45
CA GLN A 204 -18.11 -7.29 7.61
C GLN A 204 -17.96 -7.63 6.13
N LEU A 205 -16.75 -7.85 5.64
CA LEU A 205 -16.53 -8.29 4.25
C LEU A 205 -17.23 -9.63 3.97
N LEU A 206 -17.20 -10.58 4.93
CA LEU A 206 -17.92 -11.85 4.80
C LEU A 206 -19.45 -11.65 4.75
N ARG A 207 -20.02 -10.73 5.55
CA ARG A 207 -21.45 -10.41 5.49
C ARG A 207 -21.84 -9.79 4.16
N ILE A 208 -21.02 -8.88 3.64
CA ILE A 208 -21.24 -8.26 2.33
C ILE A 208 -21.18 -9.32 1.22
N GLU A 209 -20.21 -10.25 1.28
CA GLU A 209 -20.11 -11.36 0.34
C GLU A 209 -21.37 -12.23 0.38
N GLU A 210 -21.89 -12.55 1.56
CA GLU A 210 -23.16 -13.30 1.74
C GLU A 210 -24.35 -12.56 1.12
N GLU A 211 -24.46 -11.24 1.32
CA GLU A 211 -25.53 -10.42 0.73
C GLU A 211 -25.45 -10.32 -0.80
N LEU A 212 -24.24 -10.25 -1.35
CA LEU A 212 -24.01 -10.16 -2.80
C LEU A 212 -24.15 -11.50 -3.51
N ASP A 213 -23.99 -12.62 -2.80
CA ASP A 213 -24.07 -13.97 -3.32
C ASP A 213 -23.26 -14.14 -4.63
N SER A 214 -23.90 -14.58 -5.70
CA SER A 214 -23.27 -14.79 -7.00
C SER A 214 -22.77 -13.50 -7.69
N ALA A 215 -23.16 -12.32 -7.22
CA ALA A 215 -22.64 -11.04 -7.67
C ALA A 215 -21.32 -10.65 -6.98
N ALA A 216 -20.93 -11.36 -5.90
CA ALA A 216 -19.68 -11.10 -5.21
C ALA A 216 -18.50 -11.48 -6.11
N LEU A 217 -17.61 -10.52 -6.33
CA LEU A 217 -16.36 -10.74 -7.06
C LEU A 217 -15.19 -10.43 -6.17
N TYR A 218 -14.30 -11.39 -5.94
CA TYR A 218 -13.02 -11.10 -5.32
C TYR A 218 -12.22 -10.19 -6.25
N GLY A 219 -11.68 -9.09 -5.71
CA GLY A 219 -10.94 -8.10 -6.47
C GLY A 219 -9.89 -8.79 -7.36
N GLY A 220 -9.96 -8.52 -8.67
CA GLY A 220 -9.06 -9.08 -9.66
C GLY A 220 -7.61 -8.65 -9.44
N PRO A 221 -6.68 -9.03 -10.33
CA PRO A 221 -5.29 -8.66 -10.21
C PRO A 221 -5.17 -7.14 -10.14
N LEU A 222 -4.70 -6.66 -9.00
CA LEU A 222 -4.55 -5.23 -8.68
C LEU A 222 -3.54 -4.54 -9.59
N PHE A 223 -2.74 -5.34 -10.29
CA PHE A 223 -1.76 -4.91 -11.26
C PHE A 223 -2.01 -5.66 -12.57
N LYS A 224 -2.55 -4.96 -13.56
CA LYS A 224 -2.35 -5.36 -14.93
C LYS A 224 -0.89 -5.08 -15.26
N LYS A 225 -0.04 -6.12 -15.27
CA LYS A 225 1.26 -6.05 -15.94
C LYS A 225 1.02 -5.55 -17.35
N GLY A 226 1.51 -4.35 -17.65
CA GLY A 226 1.60 -3.83 -19.00
C GLY A 226 0.25 -3.42 -19.62
N ARG A 227 -0.03 -2.15 -19.60
CA ARG A 227 -0.63 -1.46 -20.73
C ARG A 227 0.44 -0.78 -21.53
#